data_8ab7a8e053e15247cbe5c6a7ef82dfc3
#
_entry.id   8ab7a8e053e15247cbe5c6a7ef82dfc3
#
_cell.length_a   1.000
_cell.length_b   1.000
_cell.length_c   1.000
_cell.angle_alpha   90.00
_cell.angle_beta   90.00
_cell.angle_gamma   90.00
#
_symmetry.space_group_name_H-M   'P 1'
#
loop_
_entity.id
_entity.type
_entity.pdbx_description
1 polymer ?
#
loop_
_entity_poly.entity_id
_entity_poly.type
_entity_poly.pdbx_seq_one_letter_code
_entity_poly.pdbx_strand_id
1 'polypeptide(L)'
;MKKIVRLVVALALVLAMCASLVAVNADAAAIKVGIINLDPAESGYREANVNNLHAVFTAENGYDAAFATAPTADKQLEAARTFINDGVDYILVSAAEVTGWDEVLTEAKEAGIGVFLFDRMIECDPSLYLAAVVSDMAKEGETAVAWLESLNLDAYKVLHIQGQMGSAAQIGRSEALQAKCEADEKWTMVREGTGGDNWDANIARQIAEAAIDAGEDFNIVYAENDGMAQGVVEALDAKGITHGVNGDVIIMGFDCNKWALRELLAGNWNYDGQCSPFQADLIDGMIKTLQAGGQIEGLNELNQIINEEKGFDAATITAEDVATYGLGE
;
A
#
# COMPACT_ATOMS: atom_id res chain seq x y z
N MET A 1 -28.27 48.24 -46.52
CA MET A 1 -28.52 46.81 -46.74
C MET A 1 -27.23 45.97 -46.78
N LYS A 2 -26.22 46.25 -47.62
CA LYS A 2 -24.98 45.42 -47.69
C LYS A 2 -24.12 45.34 -46.41
N LYS A 3 -24.13 46.35 -45.53
CA LYS A 3 -23.39 46.32 -44.23
C LYS A 3 -24.10 45.50 -43.16
N ILE A 4 -25.45 45.51 -43.16
CA ILE A 4 -26.26 44.73 -42.17
C ILE A 4 -26.15 43.22 -42.49
N VAL A 5 -26.18 42.84 -43.78
CA VAL A 5 -26.04 41.45 -44.21
C VAL A 5 -24.66 40.89 -43.84
N ARG A 6 -23.60 41.71 -43.96
CA ARG A 6 -22.23 41.28 -43.55
C ARG A 6 -22.09 41.08 -42.03
N LEU A 7 -22.80 41.90 -41.22
CA LEU A 7 -22.78 41.77 -39.76
C LEU A 7 -23.56 40.53 -39.29
N VAL A 8 -24.70 40.22 -39.93
CA VAL A 8 -25.51 39.04 -39.63
C VAL A 8 -24.79 37.76 -40.03
N VAL A 9 -24.07 37.72 -41.16
CA VAL A 9 -23.27 36.56 -41.58
C VAL A 9 -22.06 36.38 -40.70
N ALA A 10 -21.39 37.45 -40.22
CA ALA A 10 -20.28 37.36 -39.30
C ALA A 10 -20.73 36.86 -37.89
N LEU A 11 -21.91 37.30 -37.40
CA LEU A 11 -22.48 36.85 -36.14
C LEU A 11 -22.91 35.36 -36.20
N ALA A 12 -23.46 34.92 -37.34
CA ALA A 12 -23.83 33.51 -37.56
C ALA A 12 -22.62 32.59 -37.65
N LEU A 13 -21.51 33.05 -38.24
CA LEU A 13 -20.25 32.30 -38.29
C LEU A 13 -19.58 32.20 -36.91
N VAL A 14 -19.64 33.24 -36.06
CA VAL A 14 -19.12 33.21 -34.69
C VAL A 14 -19.98 32.33 -33.81
N LEU A 15 -21.31 32.35 -33.95
CA LEU A 15 -22.24 31.45 -33.26
C LEU A 15 -22.05 29.98 -33.70
N ALA A 16 -21.76 29.71 -34.97
CA ALA A 16 -21.47 28.37 -35.48
C ALA A 16 -20.11 27.85 -34.99
N MET A 17 -19.08 28.70 -34.84
CA MET A 17 -17.81 28.35 -34.24
C MET A 17 -17.91 28.15 -32.72
N CYS A 18 -18.73 28.91 -32.00
CA CYS A 18 -18.99 28.68 -30.59
C CYS A 18 -19.84 27.43 -30.34
N ALA A 19 -20.75 27.07 -31.25
CA ALA A 19 -21.50 25.82 -31.16
C ALA A 19 -20.66 24.57 -31.45
N SER A 20 -19.60 24.69 -32.27
CA SER A 20 -18.65 23.58 -32.51
C SER A 20 -17.61 23.42 -31.41
N LEU A 21 -17.49 24.37 -30.48
CA LEU A 21 -16.63 24.27 -29.29
C LEU A 21 -17.36 23.71 -28.05
N VAL A 22 -18.68 23.50 -28.16
CA VAL A 22 -19.50 22.88 -27.08
C VAL A 22 -19.89 21.43 -27.43
N ALA A 23 -19.48 20.91 -28.59
CA ALA A 23 -19.56 19.49 -28.92
C ALA A 23 -18.28 18.77 -28.51
N VAL A 24 -17.83 18.95 -27.25
CA VAL A 24 -16.83 18.12 -26.64
C VAL A 24 -17.55 17.09 -25.77
N ASN A 25 -17.57 15.87 -26.31
CA ASN A 25 -17.75 14.61 -25.59
C ASN A 25 -19.05 14.38 -24.78
N ALA A 26 -20.19 14.32 -25.48
CA ALA A 26 -21.19 13.35 -25.12
C ALA A 26 -20.85 12.05 -25.90
N ASP A 27 -20.56 10.97 -25.19
CA ASP A 27 -20.33 9.57 -25.62
C ASP A 27 -18.88 9.07 -25.82
N ALA A 28 -17.94 9.44 -25.02
CA ALA A 28 -16.87 8.50 -24.73
C ALA A 28 -17.47 7.43 -23.81
N ALA A 29 -17.49 6.16 -24.23
CA ALA A 29 -17.91 5.07 -23.35
C ALA A 29 -17.05 5.11 -22.08
N ALA A 30 -17.67 4.90 -20.92
CA ALA A 30 -16.94 4.86 -19.66
C ALA A 30 -15.87 3.76 -19.72
N ILE A 31 -14.70 4.04 -19.19
CA ILE A 31 -13.59 3.08 -19.12
C ILE A 31 -13.97 2.03 -18.07
N LYS A 32 -14.04 0.76 -18.47
CA LYS A 32 -14.37 -0.34 -17.56
C LYS A 32 -13.15 -0.80 -16.81
N VAL A 33 -13.21 -0.75 -15.48
CA VAL A 33 -12.08 -1.15 -14.62
C VAL A 33 -12.54 -2.13 -13.56
N GLY A 34 -11.89 -3.29 -13.49
CA GLY A 34 -12.02 -4.25 -12.40
C GLY A 34 -10.92 -4.02 -11.38
N ILE A 35 -11.26 -3.75 -10.12
CA ILE A 35 -10.30 -3.45 -9.06
C ILE A 35 -10.36 -4.55 -8.01
N ILE A 36 -9.25 -5.27 -7.81
CA ILE A 36 -9.09 -6.36 -6.87
C ILE A 36 -8.25 -5.88 -5.70
N ASN A 37 -8.82 -5.92 -4.50
CA ASN A 37 -8.16 -5.47 -3.29
C ASN A 37 -8.52 -6.39 -2.10
N LEU A 38 -7.80 -6.22 -1.00
CA LEU A 38 -8.09 -6.87 0.26
C LEU A 38 -9.22 -6.15 1.01
N ASP A 39 -9.61 -6.70 2.17
CA ASP A 39 -10.69 -6.12 2.99
C ASP A 39 -10.21 -4.80 3.63
N PRO A 40 -10.96 -3.68 3.51
CA PRO A 40 -10.61 -2.43 4.16
C PRO A 40 -10.50 -2.53 5.69
N ALA A 41 -11.13 -3.52 6.31
CA ALA A 41 -11.02 -3.78 7.75
C ALA A 41 -9.69 -4.45 8.16
N GLU A 42 -8.82 -4.82 7.20
CA GLU A 42 -7.51 -5.41 7.46
C GLU A 42 -6.62 -4.48 8.29
N SER A 43 -6.54 -3.21 7.90
CA SER A 43 -5.68 -2.21 8.54
C SER A 43 -6.08 -0.79 8.16
N GLY A 44 -5.57 0.21 8.90
CA GLY A 44 -5.73 1.62 8.54
C GLY A 44 -5.10 1.97 7.18
N TYR A 45 -3.99 1.32 6.83
CA TYR A 45 -3.40 1.40 5.49
C TYR A 45 -4.41 0.95 4.43
N ARG A 46 -5.00 -0.24 4.61
CA ARG A 46 -5.93 -0.81 3.63
C ARG A 46 -7.20 0.01 3.49
N GLU A 47 -7.74 0.53 4.60
CA GLU A 47 -8.87 1.46 4.57
C GLU A 47 -8.55 2.71 3.74
N ALA A 48 -7.40 3.35 3.97
CA ALA A 48 -6.97 4.52 3.23
C ALA A 48 -6.76 4.21 1.74
N ASN A 49 -6.17 3.06 1.40
CA ASN A 49 -5.96 2.60 0.03
C ASN A 49 -7.29 2.37 -0.72
N VAL A 50 -8.24 1.64 -0.11
CA VAL A 50 -9.57 1.41 -0.68
C VAL A 50 -10.31 2.72 -0.88
N ASN A 51 -10.28 3.63 0.10
CA ASN A 51 -10.92 4.94 -0.01
C ASN A 51 -10.31 5.79 -1.13
N ASN A 52 -8.99 5.76 -1.32
CA ASN A 52 -8.32 6.44 -2.42
C ASN A 52 -8.80 5.91 -3.79
N LEU A 53 -8.87 4.59 -3.96
CA LEU A 53 -9.37 3.97 -5.19
C LEU A 53 -10.84 4.35 -5.47
N HIS A 54 -11.71 4.29 -4.46
CA HIS A 54 -13.12 4.69 -4.59
C HIS A 54 -13.29 6.18 -4.92
N ALA A 55 -12.40 7.05 -4.45
CA ALA A 55 -12.45 8.48 -4.75
C ALA A 55 -12.04 8.80 -6.21
N VAL A 56 -11.13 8.01 -6.77
CA VAL A 56 -10.57 8.25 -8.11
C VAL A 56 -11.37 7.53 -9.19
N PHE A 57 -11.69 6.24 -9.02
CA PHE A 57 -12.36 5.43 -10.05
C PHE A 57 -13.87 5.54 -9.95
N THR A 58 -14.41 6.70 -10.34
CA THR A 58 -15.84 7.05 -10.28
C THR A 58 -16.44 7.31 -11.66
N ALA A 59 -17.75 7.23 -11.77
CA ALA A 59 -18.46 7.60 -13.00
C ALA A 59 -18.24 9.07 -13.40
N GLU A 60 -18.06 9.97 -12.42
CA GLU A 60 -17.78 11.40 -12.67
C GLU A 60 -16.39 11.58 -13.31
N ASN A 61 -15.44 10.71 -13.00
CA ASN A 61 -14.10 10.69 -13.58
C ASN A 61 -14.02 9.89 -14.90
N GLY A 62 -15.15 9.34 -15.37
CA GLY A 62 -15.27 8.63 -16.64
C GLY A 62 -15.10 7.11 -16.54
N TYR A 63 -15.25 6.52 -15.36
CA TYR A 63 -15.07 5.09 -15.12
C TYR A 63 -16.38 4.35 -14.86
N ASP A 64 -16.46 3.12 -15.37
CA ASP A 64 -17.39 2.07 -14.96
C ASP A 64 -16.56 1.05 -14.14
N ALA A 65 -16.41 1.34 -12.84
CA ALA A 65 -15.51 0.60 -11.96
C ALA A 65 -16.27 -0.44 -11.13
N ALA A 66 -15.78 -1.68 -11.18
CA ALA A 66 -16.23 -2.78 -10.34
C ALA A 66 -15.15 -3.13 -9.32
N PHE A 67 -15.53 -3.23 -8.04
CA PHE A 67 -14.62 -3.51 -6.94
C PHE A 67 -14.85 -4.91 -6.40
N ALA A 68 -13.77 -5.69 -6.26
CA ALA A 68 -13.77 -7.01 -5.65
C ALA A 68 -12.93 -6.98 -4.37
N THR A 69 -13.60 -7.18 -3.21
CA THR A 69 -12.92 -7.45 -1.94
C THR A 69 -12.59 -8.95 -1.88
N ALA A 70 -11.32 -9.29 -2.00
CA ALA A 70 -10.84 -10.66 -2.11
C ALA A 70 -9.62 -10.87 -1.18
N PRO A 71 -9.84 -11.41 0.04
CA PRO A 71 -8.80 -11.46 1.08
C PRO A 71 -7.76 -12.58 0.88
N THR A 72 -7.97 -13.50 -0.06
CA THR A 72 -7.05 -14.62 -0.33
C THR A 72 -6.67 -14.68 -1.80
N ALA A 73 -5.49 -15.26 -2.11
CA ALA A 73 -4.99 -15.42 -3.46
C ALA A 73 -6.01 -16.12 -4.37
N ASP A 74 -6.60 -17.23 -3.94
CA ASP A 74 -7.61 -17.97 -4.74
C ASP A 74 -8.81 -17.10 -5.13
N LYS A 75 -9.33 -16.30 -4.17
CA LYS A 75 -10.45 -15.39 -4.45
C LYS A 75 -10.05 -14.23 -5.38
N GLN A 76 -8.80 -13.76 -5.29
CA GLN A 76 -8.30 -12.75 -6.19
C GLN A 76 -8.15 -13.26 -7.61
N LEU A 77 -7.65 -14.49 -7.79
CA LEU A 77 -7.57 -15.14 -9.10
C LEU A 77 -8.98 -15.41 -9.71
N GLU A 78 -9.96 -15.79 -8.88
CA GLU A 78 -11.36 -15.91 -9.30
C GLU A 78 -11.96 -14.57 -9.72
N ALA A 79 -11.72 -13.51 -8.97
CA ALA A 79 -12.16 -12.16 -9.31
C ALA A 79 -11.52 -11.66 -10.61
N ALA A 80 -10.24 -11.90 -10.82
CA ALA A 80 -9.55 -11.55 -12.06
C ALA A 80 -10.18 -12.25 -13.28
N ARG A 81 -10.45 -13.58 -13.20
CA ARG A 81 -11.15 -14.31 -14.27
C ARG A 81 -12.57 -13.81 -14.50
N THR A 82 -13.26 -13.37 -13.44
CA THR A 82 -14.58 -12.73 -13.57
C THR A 82 -14.48 -11.45 -14.38
N PHE A 83 -13.55 -10.56 -14.07
CA PHE A 83 -13.33 -9.32 -14.82
C PHE A 83 -12.89 -9.56 -16.27
N ILE A 84 -12.08 -10.61 -16.52
CA ILE A 84 -11.72 -11.03 -17.88
C ILE A 84 -12.97 -11.42 -18.66
N ASN A 85 -13.86 -12.24 -18.08
CA ASN A 85 -15.10 -12.67 -18.71
C ASN A 85 -16.09 -11.51 -18.94
N ASP A 86 -16.11 -10.51 -18.06
CA ASP A 86 -16.95 -9.32 -18.17
C ASP A 86 -16.42 -8.32 -19.23
N GLY A 87 -15.21 -8.55 -19.73
CA GLY A 87 -14.57 -7.74 -20.75
C GLY A 87 -14.31 -6.32 -20.30
N VAL A 88 -13.67 -6.17 -19.13
CA VAL A 88 -13.18 -4.85 -18.66
C VAL A 88 -12.02 -4.38 -19.53
N ASP A 89 -11.76 -3.07 -19.56
CA ASP A 89 -10.60 -2.52 -20.27
C ASP A 89 -9.30 -2.70 -19.48
N TYR A 90 -9.40 -2.60 -18.14
CA TYR A 90 -8.27 -2.72 -17.24
C TYR A 90 -8.63 -3.50 -15.98
N ILE A 91 -7.63 -4.22 -15.45
CA ILE A 91 -7.66 -4.84 -14.12
C ILE A 91 -6.57 -4.22 -13.27
N LEU A 92 -6.93 -3.76 -12.06
CA LEU A 92 -6.01 -3.25 -11.05
C LEU A 92 -5.94 -4.29 -9.91
N VAL A 93 -4.72 -4.60 -9.44
CA VAL A 93 -4.51 -5.66 -8.44
C VAL A 93 -3.56 -5.19 -7.33
N SER A 94 -4.03 -5.29 -6.06
CA SER A 94 -3.17 -5.39 -4.87
C SER A 94 -3.20 -6.85 -4.41
N ALA A 95 -2.10 -7.56 -4.59
CA ALA A 95 -2.06 -9.00 -4.41
C ALA A 95 -1.97 -9.43 -2.93
N ALA A 96 -2.73 -10.46 -2.55
CA ALA A 96 -2.62 -11.09 -1.24
C ALA A 96 -1.28 -11.83 -1.09
N GLU A 97 -0.86 -12.55 -2.14
CA GLU A 97 0.38 -13.30 -2.20
C GLU A 97 1.14 -12.99 -3.49
N VAL A 98 2.47 -13.11 -3.45
CA VAL A 98 3.35 -12.76 -4.58
C VAL A 98 3.29 -13.74 -5.73
N THR A 99 2.90 -14.98 -5.50
CA THR A 99 2.95 -16.07 -6.49
C THR A 99 1.58 -16.47 -7.05
N GLY A 100 1.57 -17.26 -8.14
CA GLY A 100 0.37 -17.86 -8.72
C GLY A 100 -0.36 -17.01 -9.76
N TRP A 101 0.18 -15.87 -10.16
CA TRP A 101 -0.47 -14.90 -11.04
C TRP A 101 -0.25 -15.13 -12.53
N ASP A 102 0.81 -15.85 -12.95
CA ASP A 102 1.21 -15.95 -14.36
C ASP A 102 0.11 -16.39 -15.31
N GLU A 103 -0.69 -17.39 -14.90
CA GLU A 103 -1.75 -17.95 -15.75
C GLU A 103 -2.84 -16.91 -16.00
N VAL A 104 -3.40 -16.31 -14.94
CA VAL A 104 -4.51 -15.35 -15.06
C VAL A 104 -4.08 -14.04 -15.72
N LEU A 105 -2.83 -13.60 -15.51
CA LEU A 105 -2.29 -12.43 -16.20
C LEU A 105 -2.06 -12.71 -17.68
N THR A 106 -1.67 -13.93 -18.04
CA THR A 106 -1.62 -14.38 -19.45
C THR A 106 -3.00 -14.38 -20.08
N GLU A 107 -4.03 -14.93 -19.38
CA GLU A 107 -5.43 -14.87 -19.82
C GLU A 107 -5.89 -13.43 -20.08
N ALA A 108 -5.60 -12.48 -19.16
CA ALA A 108 -5.93 -11.08 -19.31
C ALA A 108 -5.25 -10.46 -20.55
N LYS A 109 -3.96 -10.71 -20.73
CA LYS A 109 -3.18 -10.25 -21.90
C LYS A 109 -3.72 -10.78 -23.22
N GLU A 110 -4.08 -12.07 -23.28
CA GLU A 110 -4.68 -12.70 -24.47
C GLU A 110 -6.06 -12.13 -24.79
N ALA A 111 -6.82 -11.74 -23.76
CA ALA A 111 -8.10 -11.04 -23.90
C ALA A 111 -7.94 -9.54 -24.29
N GLY A 112 -6.71 -9.01 -24.33
CA GLY A 112 -6.45 -7.62 -24.65
C GLY A 112 -6.71 -6.65 -23.47
N ILE A 113 -6.80 -7.16 -22.24
CA ILE A 113 -7.07 -6.39 -21.02
C ILE A 113 -5.74 -5.93 -20.42
N GLY A 114 -5.62 -4.62 -20.15
CA GLY A 114 -4.45 -4.05 -19.49
C GLY A 114 -4.47 -4.33 -17.99
N VAL A 115 -3.31 -4.72 -17.41
CA VAL A 115 -3.20 -4.95 -15.98
C VAL A 115 -2.30 -3.90 -15.36
N PHE A 116 -2.72 -3.34 -14.23
CA PHE A 116 -1.92 -2.51 -13.35
C PHE A 116 -1.78 -3.19 -11.99
N LEU A 117 -0.57 -3.19 -11.45
CA LEU A 117 -0.31 -3.61 -10.09
C LEU A 117 -0.20 -2.37 -9.19
N PHE A 118 -0.66 -2.47 -7.97
CA PHE A 118 -0.51 -1.40 -7.00
C PHE A 118 -0.24 -1.94 -5.59
N ASP A 119 0.32 -1.09 -4.71
CA ASP A 119 0.63 -1.43 -3.33
C ASP A 119 1.76 -2.50 -3.24
N ARG A 120 1.49 -3.72 -3.65
CA ARG A 120 2.35 -4.90 -3.51
C ARG A 120 2.78 -5.44 -4.86
N MET A 121 4.07 -5.76 -5.02
CA MET A 121 4.57 -6.47 -6.20
C MET A 121 4.22 -7.97 -6.14
N ILE A 122 4.24 -8.57 -7.33
CA ILE A 122 4.10 -10.02 -7.53
C ILE A 122 5.29 -10.56 -8.31
N GLU A 123 5.54 -11.86 -8.19
CA GLU A 123 6.52 -12.59 -8.98
C GLU A 123 5.89 -13.02 -10.30
N CYS A 124 6.15 -12.28 -11.38
CA CYS A 124 5.70 -12.62 -12.72
C CYS A 124 6.58 -11.96 -13.79
N ASP A 125 6.40 -12.37 -15.05
CA ASP A 125 7.05 -11.70 -16.19
C ASP A 125 6.53 -10.25 -16.32
N PRO A 126 7.42 -9.22 -16.29
CA PRO A 126 7.02 -7.82 -16.43
C PRO A 126 6.23 -7.49 -17.70
N SER A 127 6.25 -8.36 -18.70
CA SER A 127 5.44 -8.19 -19.91
C SER A 127 3.94 -8.51 -19.72
N LEU A 128 3.55 -9.03 -18.55
CA LEU A 128 2.17 -9.40 -18.24
C LEU A 128 1.37 -8.26 -17.61
N TYR A 129 1.99 -7.16 -17.25
CA TYR A 129 1.31 -5.96 -16.77
C TYR A 129 1.84 -4.69 -17.46
N LEU A 130 1.03 -3.64 -17.47
CA LEU A 130 1.36 -2.36 -18.11
C LEU A 130 2.29 -1.52 -17.25
N ALA A 131 1.97 -1.40 -15.98
CA ALA A 131 2.76 -0.72 -14.98
C ALA A 131 2.39 -1.18 -13.55
N ALA A 132 3.30 -0.94 -12.62
CA ALA A 132 3.09 -1.12 -11.20
C ALA A 132 3.38 0.19 -10.44
N VAL A 133 2.53 0.56 -9.49
CA VAL A 133 2.77 1.66 -8.54
C VAL A 133 2.81 1.03 -7.15
N VAL A 134 4.00 0.83 -6.61
CA VAL A 134 4.22 -0.05 -5.46
C VAL A 134 5.21 0.56 -4.47
N SER A 135 5.19 0.04 -3.24
CA SER A 135 6.20 0.32 -2.22
C SER A 135 7.39 -0.63 -2.36
N ASP A 136 8.58 -0.17 -1.97
CA ASP A 136 9.77 -1.02 -1.84
C ASP A 136 9.78 -1.63 -0.43
N MET A 137 9.05 -2.73 -0.27
CA MET A 137 8.88 -3.40 1.02
C MET A 137 10.22 -3.91 1.60
N ALA A 138 11.18 -4.29 0.74
CA ALA A 138 12.53 -4.66 1.18
C ALA A 138 13.27 -3.43 1.75
N LYS A 139 13.11 -2.28 1.10
CA LYS A 139 13.70 -1.02 1.57
C LYS A 139 13.11 -0.54 2.89
N GLU A 140 11.81 -0.76 3.11
CA GLU A 140 11.18 -0.50 4.43
C GLU A 140 11.88 -1.32 5.52
N GLY A 141 12.04 -2.63 5.32
CA GLY A 141 12.75 -3.52 6.27
C GLY A 141 14.21 -3.13 6.47
N GLU A 142 14.97 -2.86 5.39
CA GLU A 142 16.35 -2.37 5.47
C GLU A 142 16.47 -1.07 6.28
N THR A 143 15.54 -0.12 6.05
CA THR A 143 15.55 1.17 6.74
C THR A 143 15.27 1.01 8.23
N ALA A 144 14.32 0.14 8.59
CA ALA A 144 13.99 -0.17 9.98
C ALA A 144 15.15 -0.86 10.72
N VAL A 145 15.81 -1.83 10.08
CA VAL A 145 16.98 -2.52 10.65
C VAL A 145 18.17 -1.57 10.78
N ALA A 146 18.42 -0.72 9.78
CA ALA A 146 19.48 0.29 9.83
C ALA A 146 19.26 1.31 10.97
N TRP A 147 18.00 1.70 11.20
CA TRP A 147 17.66 2.54 12.34
C TRP A 147 17.97 1.83 13.67
N LEU A 148 17.54 0.56 13.84
CA LEU A 148 17.89 -0.24 15.04
C LEU A 148 19.39 -0.30 15.25
N GLU A 149 20.19 -0.58 14.22
CA GLU A 149 21.65 -0.61 14.30
C GLU A 149 22.25 0.71 14.79
N SER A 150 21.65 1.84 14.39
CA SER A 150 22.12 3.17 14.79
C SER A 150 22.02 3.42 16.29
N LEU A 151 21.17 2.67 17.01
CA LEU A 151 21.03 2.77 18.46
C LEU A 151 22.24 2.19 19.24
N ASN A 152 23.09 1.39 18.58
CA ASN A 152 24.29 0.78 19.14
C ASN A 152 24.03 0.03 20.46
N LEU A 153 22.99 -0.80 20.50
CA LEU A 153 22.64 -1.58 21.68
C LEU A 153 23.68 -2.68 21.94
N ASP A 154 23.80 -3.10 23.20
CA ASP A 154 24.64 -4.23 23.59
C ASP A 154 24.10 -5.57 23.05
N ALA A 155 22.77 -5.72 22.98
CA ALA A 155 22.07 -6.86 22.42
C ALA A 155 20.70 -6.44 21.84
N TYR A 156 20.34 -7.06 20.71
CA TYR A 156 19.07 -6.91 20.02
C TYR A 156 18.29 -8.22 20.14
N LYS A 157 17.33 -8.27 21.04
CA LYS A 157 16.51 -9.45 21.33
C LYS A 157 15.10 -9.19 20.83
N VAL A 158 14.74 -9.78 19.71
CA VAL A 158 13.57 -9.39 18.93
C VAL A 158 12.39 -10.33 19.15
N LEU A 159 11.24 -9.76 19.51
CA LEU A 159 9.92 -10.34 19.32
C LEU A 159 9.42 -9.83 17.96
N HIS A 160 9.34 -10.71 16.96
CA HIS A 160 8.92 -10.40 15.60
C HIS A 160 7.48 -10.82 15.36
N ILE A 161 6.64 -9.87 14.98
CA ILE A 161 5.24 -10.10 14.63
C ILE A 161 5.08 -9.85 13.13
N GLN A 162 4.99 -10.94 12.39
CA GLN A 162 4.86 -10.94 10.94
C GLN A 162 3.41 -10.72 10.52
N GLY A 163 3.22 -10.14 9.34
CA GLY A 163 1.93 -9.99 8.69
C GLY A 163 1.43 -11.25 7.98
N GLN A 164 0.61 -11.04 6.94
CA GLN A 164 0.14 -12.11 6.08
C GLN A 164 1.29 -12.81 5.38
N MET A 165 1.45 -14.10 5.66
CA MET A 165 2.54 -14.90 5.10
C MET A 165 2.46 -14.99 3.58
N GLY A 166 3.59 -14.78 2.91
CA GLY A 166 3.68 -14.81 1.44
C GLY A 166 3.24 -13.52 0.75
N SER A 167 2.85 -12.48 1.48
CA SER A 167 2.66 -11.13 0.92
C SER A 167 3.99 -10.43 0.71
N ALA A 168 4.06 -9.52 -0.27
CA ALA A 168 5.27 -8.73 -0.52
C ALA A 168 5.71 -7.93 0.71
N ALA A 169 4.75 -7.39 1.49
CA ALA A 169 5.03 -6.63 2.69
C ALA A 169 5.68 -7.49 3.78
N GLN A 170 5.11 -8.67 4.06
CA GLN A 170 5.71 -9.59 5.03
C GLN A 170 7.11 -10.03 4.59
N ILE A 171 7.29 -10.46 3.34
CA ILE A 171 8.58 -10.90 2.82
C ILE A 171 9.62 -9.78 2.95
N GLY A 172 9.33 -8.59 2.43
CA GLY A 172 10.28 -7.48 2.40
C GLY A 172 10.62 -6.94 3.79
N ARG A 173 9.62 -6.77 4.66
CA ARG A 173 9.84 -6.27 6.03
C ARG A 173 10.60 -7.28 6.91
N SER A 174 10.41 -8.60 6.69
CA SER A 174 11.09 -9.68 7.42
C SER A 174 12.54 -9.87 7.00
N GLU A 175 12.86 -9.80 5.70
CA GLU A 175 14.11 -10.30 5.12
C GLU A 175 15.35 -9.66 5.75
N ALA A 176 15.38 -8.33 5.86
CA ALA A 176 16.52 -7.62 6.44
C ALA A 176 16.75 -7.97 7.92
N LEU A 177 15.66 -8.10 8.69
CA LEU A 177 15.73 -8.47 10.11
C LEU A 177 16.24 -9.91 10.29
N GLN A 178 15.71 -10.85 9.53
CA GLN A 178 16.09 -12.27 9.59
C GLN A 178 17.56 -12.43 9.18
N ALA A 179 17.97 -11.82 8.05
CA ALA A 179 19.36 -11.84 7.61
C ALA A 179 20.32 -11.25 8.67
N LYS A 180 19.87 -10.20 9.38
CA LYS A 180 20.66 -9.58 10.44
C LYS A 180 20.80 -10.50 11.66
N CYS A 181 19.72 -11.16 12.07
CA CYS A 181 19.77 -12.14 13.17
C CYS A 181 20.62 -13.37 12.84
N GLU A 182 20.71 -13.75 11.56
CA GLU A 182 21.58 -14.86 11.13
C GLU A 182 23.06 -14.46 11.07
N ALA A 183 23.37 -13.22 10.73
CA ALA A 183 24.74 -12.77 10.47
C ALA A 183 25.48 -12.18 11.68
N ASP A 184 24.78 -11.72 12.72
CA ASP A 184 25.35 -10.96 13.84
C ASP A 184 24.91 -11.52 15.18
N GLU A 185 25.87 -12.06 15.96
CA GLU A 185 25.64 -12.69 17.28
C GLU A 185 24.99 -11.74 18.32
N LYS A 186 25.02 -10.44 18.11
CA LYS A 186 24.30 -9.47 18.95
C LYS A 186 22.80 -9.50 18.75
N TRP A 187 22.33 -10.06 17.61
CA TRP A 187 20.93 -10.13 17.24
C TRP A 187 20.36 -11.51 17.48
N THR A 188 19.25 -11.56 18.18
CA THR A 188 18.59 -12.81 18.50
C THR A 188 17.11 -12.70 18.19
N MET A 189 16.62 -13.58 17.33
CA MET A 189 15.19 -13.79 17.16
C MET A 189 14.67 -14.60 18.34
N VAL A 190 14.07 -13.91 19.33
CA VAL A 190 13.57 -14.56 20.55
C VAL A 190 12.30 -15.34 20.23
N ARG A 191 11.41 -14.74 19.48
CA ARG A 191 10.17 -15.35 19.00
C ARG A 191 9.74 -14.71 17.69
N GLU A 192 9.20 -15.55 16.80
CA GLU A 192 8.43 -15.11 15.65
C GLU A 192 6.99 -15.61 15.73
N GLY A 193 6.05 -14.83 15.22
CA GLY A 193 4.67 -15.23 15.05
C GLY A 193 3.96 -14.33 14.05
N THR A 194 2.89 -14.82 13.44
CA THR A 194 2.14 -14.07 12.44
C THR A 194 0.79 -13.60 12.98
N GLY A 195 0.40 -12.37 12.64
CA GLY A 195 -0.95 -11.83 12.85
C GLY A 195 -1.99 -12.42 11.87
N GLY A 196 -1.57 -13.37 11.03
CA GLY A 196 -2.43 -14.04 10.06
C GLY A 196 -2.81 -13.16 8.87
N ASP A 197 -3.78 -13.64 8.08
CA ASP A 197 -4.19 -13.02 6.82
C ASP A 197 -4.79 -11.61 6.99
N ASN A 198 -5.24 -11.27 8.20
CA ASN A 198 -5.83 -9.96 8.51
C ASN A 198 -4.92 -9.04 9.34
N TRP A 199 -3.63 -9.36 9.51
CA TRP A 199 -2.70 -8.53 10.31
C TRP A 199 -3.25 -8.21 11.71
N ASP A 200 -3.82 -9.21 12.38
CA ASP A 200 -4.72 -9.06 13.54
C ASP A 200 -3.99 -8.67 14.82
N ALA A 201 -4.36 -7.52 15.37
CA ALA A 201 -3.81 -6.99 16.62
C ALA A 201 -4.05 -7.93 17.83
N ASN A 202 -5.17 -8.64 17.87
CA ASN A 202 -5.47 -9.56 18.98
C ASN A 202 -4.59 -10.81 18.91
N ILE A 203 -4.29 -11.31 17.70
CA ILE A 203 -3.34 -12.42 17.52
C ILE A 203 -1.94 -11.95 17.95
N ALA A 204 -1.51 -10.77 17.52
CA ALA A 204 -0.24 -10.17 17.93
C ALA A 204 -0.14 -10.04 19.47
N ARG A 205 -1.21 -9.56 20.11
CA ARG A 205 -1.30 -9.50 21.57
C ARG A 205 -1.15 -10.87 22.23
N GLN A 206 -1.82 -11.90 21.73
CA GLN A 206 -1.71 -13.25 22.27
C GLN A 206 -0.29 -13.83 22.14
N ILE A 207 0.40 -13.53 21.02
CA ILE A 207 1.79 -13.92 20.82
C ILE A 207 2.69 -13.26 21.87
N ALA A 208 2.50 -11.95 22.10
CA ALA A 208 3.25 -11.20 23.11
C ALA A 208 2.95 -11.70 24.54
N GLU A 209 1.68 -11.91 24.88
CA GLU A 209 1.28 -12.49 26.17
C GLU A 209 1.96 -13.85 26.40
N ALA A 210 2.00 -14.71 25.38
CA ALA A 210 2.66 -16.02 25.47
C ALA A 210 4.17 -15.89 25.64
N ALA A 211 4.84 -14.93 24.98
CA ALA A 211 6.26 -14.67 25.16
C ALA A 211 6.57 -14.20 26.60
N ILE A 212 5.78 -13.24 27.10
CA ILE A 212 5.94 -12.69 28.44
C ILE A 212 5.69 -13.77 29.51
N ASP A 213 4.62 -14.57 29.38
CA ASP A 213 4.27 -15.63 30.33
C ASP A 213 5.31 -16.78 30.32
N ALA A 214 5.97 -17.00 29.21
CA ALA A 214 7.11 -17.93 29.11
C ALA A 214 8.42 -17.38 29.72
N GLY A 215 8.45 -16.10 30.10
CA GLY A 215 9.64 -15.43 30.62
C GLY A 215 10.72 -15.21 29.57
N GLU A 216 10.33 -15.06 28.31
CA GLU A 216 11.26 -14.77 27.21
C GLU A 216 11.80 -13.35 27.34
N ASP A 217 13.13 -13.22 27.18
CA ASP A 217 13.86 -11.97 27.37
C ASP A 217 14.02 -11.26 26.02
N PHE A 218 13.08 -10.38 25.68
CA PHE A 218 13.14 -9.52 24.49
C PHE A 218 13.16 -8.03 24.90
N ASN A 219 13.85 -7.21 24.11
CA ASN A 219 13.93 -5.75 24.27
C ASN A 219 13.50 -4.96 23.02
N ILE A 220 13.05 -5.66 21.99
CA ILE A 220 12.57 -5.07 20.75
C ILE A 220 11.31 -5.80 20.32
N VAL A 221 10.25 -5.05 20.00
CA VAL A 221 9.09 -5.48 19.25
C VAL A 221 9.22 -4.95 17.84
N TYR A 222 9.37 -5.85 16.89
CA TYR A 222 9.34 -5.56 15.46
C TYR A 222 8.03 -6.09 14.91
N ALA A 223 7.01 -5.26 14.82
CA ALA A 223 5.72 -5.62 14.28
C ALA A 223 5.57 -5.03 12.87
N GLU A 224 5.19 -5.86 11.91
CA GLU A 224 5.17 -5.48 10.50
C GLU A 224 3.98 -4.59 10.12
N ASN A 225 3.12 -4.20 11.06
CA ASN A 225 2.21 -3.07 10.95
C ASN A 225 1.88 -2.45 12.31
N ASP A 226 1.27 -1.27 12.30
CA ASP A 226 0.90 -0.52 13.49
C ASP A 226 -0.16 -1.22 14.34
N GLY A 227 -1.15 -1.84 13.70
CA GLY A 227 -2.21 -2.55 14.42
C GLY A 227 -1.66 -3.67 15.28
N MET A 228 -0.74 -4.46 14.74
CA MET A 228 -0.08 -5.53 15.49
C MET A 228 0.85 -4.99 16.56
N ALA A 229 1.60 -3.89 16.28
CA ALA A 229 2.42 -3.21 17.29
C ALA A 229 1.57 -2.76 18.48
N GLN A 230 0.39 -2.16 18.23
CA GLN A 230 -0.55 -1.76 19.27
C GLN A 230 -1.04 -2.97 20.10
N GLY A 231 -1.35 -4.10 19.45
CA GLY A 231 -1.72 -5.33 20.16
C GLY A 231 -0.63 -5.81 21.12
N VAL A 232 0.65 -5.73 20.71
CA VAL A 232 1.77 -6.06 21.60
C VAL A 232 1.89 -5.05 22.74
N VAL A 233 1.74 -3.76 22.48
CA VAL A 233 1.78 -2.71 23.53
C VAL A 233 0.72 -2.96 24.58
N GLU A 234 -0.51 -3.35 24.20
CA GLU A 234 -1.57 -3.72 25.16
C GLU A 234 -1.15 -4.89 26.08
N ALA A 235 -0.42 -5.88 25.55
CA ALA A 235 0.11 -6.98 26.36
C ALA A 235 1.19 -6.52 27.35
N LEU A 236 2.11 -5.64 26.90
CA LEU A 236 3.14 -5.05 27.76
C LEU A 236 2.54 -4.23 28.90
N ASP A 237 1.60 -3.35 28.58
CA ASP A 237 0.88 -2.51 29.54
C ASP A 237 0.14 -3.33 30.59
N ALA A 238 -0.55 -4.39 30.18
CA ALA A 238 -1.28 -5.29 31.08
C ALA A 238 -0.35 -5.99 32.08
N LYS A 239 0.93 -6.14 31.76
CA LYS A 239 1.98 -6.74 32.61
C LYS A 239 2.86 -5.69 33.31
N GLY A 240 2.64 -4.40 33.06
CA GLY A 240 3.42 -3.31 33.64
C GLY A 240 4.85 -3.24 33.13
N ILE A 241 5.12 -3.72 31.90
CA ILE A 241 6.41 -3.66 31.22
C ILE A 241 6.50 -2.31 30.52
N THR A 242 7.56 -1.54 30.80
CA THR A 242 7.75 -0.22 30.22
C THR A 242 8.25 -0.33 28.78
N HIS A 243 7.78 0.56 27.91
CA HIS A 243 8.14 0.56 26.50
C HIS A 243 8.31 1.99 25.95
N GLY A 244 8.76 2.10 24.70
CA GLY A 244 9.01 3.40 24.06
C GLY A 244 10.33 4.04 24.48
N VAL A 245 10.40 5.37 24.37
CA VAL A 245 11.60 6.15 24.73
C VAL A 245 11.86 6.04 26.23
N ASN A 246 13.05 5.58 26.59
CA ASN A 246 13.46 5.25 27.96
C ASN A 246 12.70 4.09 28.64
N GLY A 247 11.90 3.32 27.89
CA GLY A 247 11.30 2.08 28.39
C GLY A 247 12.25 0.88 28.23
N ASP A 248 11.82 -0.27 28.76
CA ASP A 248 12.60 -1.52 28.67
C ASP A 248 12.49 -2.16 27.27
N VAL A 249 11.42 -1.85 26.50
CA VAL A 249 11.13 -2.45 25.21
C VAL A 249 10.97 -1.37 24.15
N ILE A 250 11.72 -1.50 23.06
CA ILE A 250 11.60 -0.69 21.85
C ILE A 250 10.39 -1.16 21.06
N ILE A 251 9.53 -0.24 20.62
CA ILE A 251 8.34 -0.51 19.80
C ILE A 251 8.55 0.02 18.39
N MET A 252 8.37 -0.86 17.40
CA MET A 252 8.42 -0.54 15.99
C MET A 252 7.14 -0.98 15.30
N GLY A 253 6.63 -0.12 14.43
CA GLY A 253 5.50 -0.35 13.55
C GLY A 253 5.80 0.01 12.10
N PHE A 254 4.82 -0.19 11.24
CA PHE A 254 4.80 0.24 9.84
C PHE A 254 3.40 0.69 9.47
N ASP A 255 3.27 1.48 8.42
CA ASP A 255 2.12 2.06 7.73
C ASP A 255 1.93 3.56 8.04
N CYS A 256 2.41 4.07 9.16
CA CYS A 256 2.22 5.46 9.59
C CYS A 256 0.75 5.82 9.81
N ASN A 257 -0.04 4.97 10.49
CA ASN A 257 -1.35 5.41 10.96
C ASN A 257 -1.20 6.65 11.84
N LYS A 258 -2.06 7.65 11.67
CA LYS A 258 -1.94 8.93 12.40
C LYS A 258 -1.93 8.76 13.91
N TRP A 259 -2.68 7.81 14.43
CA TRP A 259 -2.67 7.48 15.84
C TRP A 259 -1.32 6.88 16.28
N ALA A 260 -0.69 6.01 15.46
CA ALA A 260 0.64 5.44 15.73
C ALA A 260 1.73 6.52 15.70
N LEU A 261 1.70 7.42 14.71
CA LEU A 261 2.61 8.57 14.67
C LEU A 261 2.42 9.53 15.86
N ARG A 262 1.21 9.63 16.44
CA ARG A 262 0.99 10.37 17.69
C ARG A 262 1.63 9.68 18.89
N GLU A 263 1.57 8.35 18.98
CA GLU A 263 2.26 7.57 20.01
C GLU A 263 3.79 7.71 19.86
N LEU A 264 4.29 7.72 18.62
CA LEU A 264 5.69 7.97 18.32
C LEU A 264 6.12 9.38 18.77
N LEU A 265 5.33 10.42 18.42
CA LEU A 265 5.58 11.82 18.82
C LEU A 265 5.53 12.01 20.35
N ALA A 266 4.69 11.24 21.03
CA ALA A 266 4.60 11.23 22.49
C ALA A 266 5.75 10.45 23.16
N GLY A 267 6.54 9.69 22.40
CA GLY A 267 7.63 8.86 22.90
C GLY A 267 7.18 7.51 23.46
N ASN A 268 5.93 7.12 23.24
CA ASN A 268 5.41 5.82 23.65
C ASN A 268 5.86 4.69 22.69
N TRP A 269 6.21 5.05 21.46
CA TRP A 269 6.83 4.19 20.45
C TRP A 269 8.17 4.74 20.04
N ASN A 270 8.98 3.98 19.28
CA ASN A 270 10.35 4.34 18.95
C ASN A 270 10.56 4.56 17.44
N TYR A 271 9.87 3.79 16.59
CA TYR A 271 10.02 3.83 15.13
C TYR A 271 8.72 3.47 14.44
N ASP A 272 8.49 4.07 13.28
CA ASP A 272 7.40 3.75 12.38
C ASP A 272 7.85 3.90 10.92
N GLY A 273 7.71 2.83 10.12
CA GLY A 273 8.04 2.82 8.71
C GLY A 273 6.85 3.27 7.86
N GLN A 274 7.06 4.27 7.01
CA GLN A 274 6.01 4.72 6.09
C GLN A 274 5.75 3.65 5.01
N CYS A 275 4.46 3.40 4.75
CA CYS A 275 3.96 2.74 3.56
C CYS A 275 2.82 3.58 2.98
N SER A 276 2.93 4.02 1.73
CA SER A 276 1.96 4.95 1.14
C SER A 276 0.81 4.22 0.44
N PRO A 277 -0.46 4.45 0.83
CA PRO A 277 -1.62 3.82 0.20
C PRO A 277 -2.17 4.56 -1.03
N PHE A 278 -1.54 5.66 -1.46
CA PHE A 278 -2.09 6.60 -2.45
C PHE A 278 -1.54 6.35 -3.87
N GLN A 279 -1.97 5.25 -4.51
CA GLN A 279 -1.53 4.88 -5.85
C GLN A 279 -2.54 5.25 -6.94
N ALA A 280 -3.82 5.48 -6.60
CA ALA A 280 -4.91 5.58 -7.54
C ALA A 280 -4.76 6.72 -8.55
N ASP A 281 -4.31 7.91 -8.12
CA ASP A 281 -4.13 9.07 -9.01
C ASP A 281 -3.06 8.85 -10.07
N LEU A 282 -1.96 8.15 -9.72
CA LEU A 282 -0.91 7.81 -10.68
C LEU A 282 -1.43 6.82 -11.72
N ILE A 283 -2.18 5.80 -11.30
CA ILE A 283 -2.77 4.81 -12.21
C ILE A 283 -3.83 5.46 -13.11
N ASP A 284 -4.67 6.34 -12.58
CA ASP A 284 -5.63 7.13 -13.36
C ASP A 284 -4.93 7.93 -14.45
N GLY A 285 -3.84 8.62 -14.12
CA GLY A 285 -3.02 9.35 -15.06
C GLY A 285 -2.45 8.49 -16.16
N MET A 286 -1.97 7.27 -15.82
CA MET A 286 -1.48 6.29 -16.78
C MET A 286 -2.59 5.80 -17.71
N ILE A 287 -3.76 5.43 -17.17
CA ILE A 287 -4.91 4.98 -17.95
C ILE A 287 -5.35 6.07 -18.93
N LYS A 288 -5.50 7.30 -18.47
CA LYS A 288 -5.88 8.46 -19.31
C LYS A 288 -4.84 8.73 -20.41
N THR A 289 -3.55 8.56 -20.11
CA THR A 289 -2.48 8.67 -21.09
C THR A 289 -2.62 7.62 -22.19
N LEU A 290 -2.86 6.35 -21.83
CA LEU A 290 -3.08 5.26 -22.78
C LEU A 290 -4.34 5.48 -23.62
N GLN A 291 -5.45 5.92 -23.01
CA GLN A 291 -6.70 6.24 -23.71
C GLN A 291 -6.54 7.38 -24.70
N ALA A 292 -5.63 8.32 -24.47
CA ALA A 292 -5.27 9.39 -25.40
C ALA A 292 -4.28 8.93 -26.49
N GLY A 293 -3.89 7.64 -26.52
CA GLY A 293 -2.90 7.09 -27.48
C GLY A 293 -1.46 7.43 -27.14
N GLY A 294 -1.18 7.89 -25.92
CA GLY A 294 0.16 8.14 -25.38
C GLY A 294 0.84 6.86 -24.87
N GLN A 295 2.02 7.05 -24.29
CA GLN A 295 2.80 5.99 -23.63
C GLN A 295 3.04 6.38 -22.17
N ILE A 296 3.11 5.37 -21.29
CA ILE A 296 3.46 5.59 -19.88
C ILE A 296 4.95 5.89 -19.81
N GLU A 297 5.30 6.98 -19.11
CA GLU A 297 6.67 7.41 -18.91
C GLU A 297 7.08 7.27 -17.44
N GLY A 298 8.38 7.31 -17.15
CA GLY A 298 8.91 7.30 -15.78
C GLY A 298 9.00 5.92 -15.13
N LEU A 299 8.73 4.85 -15.87
CA LEU A 299 8.86 3.48 -15.37
C LEU A 299 10.34 3.04 -15.33
N ASN A 300 10.68 2.23 -14.33
CA ASN A 300 11.96 1.53 -14.28
C ASN A 300 11.98 0.32 -15.26
N GLU A 301 13.08 -0.45 -15.25
CA GLU A 301 13.26 -1.63 -16.12
C GLU A 301 12.24 -2.75 -15.88
N LEU A 302 11.57 -2.73 -14.74
CA LEU A 302 10.50 -3.67 -14.35
C LEU A 302 9.09 -3.07 -14.50
N ASN A 303 8.93 -2.02 -15.31
CA ASN A 303 7.66 -1.31 -15.48
C ASN A 303 7.05 -0.77 -14.16
N GLN A 304 7.88 -0.27 -13.23
CA GLN A 304 7.43 0.16 -11.91
C GLN A 304 7.68 1.64 -11.67
N ILE A 305 6.79 2.28 -10.92
CA ILE A 305 7.03 3.47 -10.11
C ILE A 305 7.08 3.01 -8.65
N ILE A 306 8.21 3.26 -8.00
CA ILE A 306 8.39 2.96 -6.59
C ILE A 306 8.05 4.21 -5.77
N ASN A 307 7.18 4.07 -4.77
CA ASN A 307 6.88 5.15 -3.83
C ASN A 307 8.14 5.53 -3.06
N GLU A 308 8.38 6.84 -2.90
CA GLU A 308 9.41 7.34 -1.99
C GLU A 308 8.87 7.32 -0.56
N GLU A 309 9.42 6.44 0.27
CA GLU A 309 8.99 6.21 1.64
C GLU A 309 10.16 6.34 2.61
N LYS A 310 9.86 6.68 3.86
CA LYS A 310 10.88 6.90 4.88
C LYS A 310 10.48 6.32 6.24
N GLY A 311 11.45 6.12 7.11
CA GLY A 311 11.20 5.83 8.52
C GLY A 311 11.09 7.11 9.35
N PHE A 312 10.24 7.07 10.37
CA PHE A 312 10.14 8.08 11.41
C PHE A 312 10.61 7.51 12.73
N ASP A 313 11.29 8.29 13.53
CA ASP A 313 11.69 7.92 14.88
C ASP A 313 11.27 8.98 15.91
N ALA A 314 11.14 8.55 17.17
CA ALA A 314 10.65 9.39 18.25
C ALA A 314 11.55 10.60 18.56
N ALA A 315 12.83 10.59 18.15
CA ALA A 315 13.74 11.69 18.39
C ALA A 315 13.61 12.81 17.37
N THR A 316 13.11 12.51 16.17
CA THR A 316 13.10 13.45 15.03
C THR A 316 11.71 13.79 14.51
N ILE A 317 10.69 12.98 14.79
CA ILE A 317 9.31 13.20 14.32
C ILE A 317 8.75 14.54 14.81
N THR A 318 7.99 15.21 13.96
CA THR A 318 7.32 16.48 14.26
C THR A 318 5.80 16.38 14.14
N ALA A 319 5.07 17.35 14.71
CA ALA A 319 3.62 17.44 14.51
C ALA A 319 3.23 17.69 13.04
N GLU A 320 4.11 18.28 12.25
CA GLU A 320 3.94 18.46 10.80
C GLU A 320 4.05 17.12 10.06
N ASP A 321 4.98 16.24 10.47
CA ASP A 321 5.08 14.89 9.92
C ASP A 321 3.80 14.09 10.20
N VAL A 322 3.28 14.14 11.43
CA VAL A 322 2.00 13.48 11.78
C VAL A 322 0.84 14.00 10.93
N ALA A 323 0.81 15.30 10.64
CA ALA A 323 -0.25 15.90 9.82
C ALA A 323 -0.11 15.54 8.34
N THR A 324 1.14 15.39 7.84
CA THR A 324 1.44 15.19 6.42
C THR A 324 1.37 13.71 6.03
N TYR A 325 1.89 12.82 6.87
CA TYR A 325 2.07 11.40 6.54
C TYR A 325 1.11 10.47 7.28
N GLY A 326 0.45 10.96 8.34
CA GLY A 326 -0.45 10.13 9.14
C GLY A 326 -1.71 9.73 8.40
N LEU A 327 -1.97 8.42 8.29
CA LEU A 327 -3.15 7.84 7.68
C LEU A 327 -4.36 7.89 8.63
N GLY A 328 -5.54 8.18 8.07
CA GLY A 328 -6.78 8.27 8.84
C GLY A 328 -6.88 9.58 9.66
N GLU A 329 -7.73 9.59 10.69
CA GLU A 329 -7.96 10.73 11.58
C GLU A 329 -7.09 10.74 12.85
#